data_e68d2f62b382433fb5836c57815f10c0
#
_entry.id   e68d2f62b382433fb5836c57815f10c0
#
_cell.length_a   1.000
_cell.length_b   1.000
_cell.length_c   1.000
_cell.angle_alpha   90.00
_cell.angle_beta   90.00
_cell.angle_gamma   90.00
#
_symmetry.space_group_name_H-M   'P 1'
#
loop_
_entity.id
_entity.type
_entity.pdbx_description
1 polymer ?
#
loop_
_entity_poly.entity_id
_entity_poly.type
_entity_poly.pdbx_seq_one_letter_code
_entity_poly.pdbx_strand_id
1 'polypeptide(L)'
;MNEYLNKLRKILEKNHYEDVDNTMEYYEELFADKREAGESDEDILREMDDVEKVAEEILGKRLIDIEEDDNKKGIIRAMDISLFSCDLVVNTGNTDEVLVDAPDDDNLIVETVGDKLVIKEKNHTNQIFQHQINDYSIHIELPEETILDEVNMSIASSDLSIDGNMFIYKMYVKSASADISINQVEMDELNIKIASGDISIRDNSVEKLVIQSASGDIYLKNVIGASCAISNVSGDIKAQSIDYSNIECKTTSGDISLCLNGDDEMYTIYKNAKVIGNGANIVKLKSLSGDIDIDFCD
;
A
#
# COMPACT_ATOMS: atom_id res chain seq x y z
N MET A 1 8.69 29.01 18.59
CA MET A 1 7.83 29.32 17.41
C MET A 1 8.48 28.90 16.09
N ASN A 2 9.61 29.47 15.67
CA ASN A 2 10.28 29.05 14.42
C ASN A 2 10.56 27.54 14.37
N GLU A 3 10.82 26.92 15.51
CA GLU A 3 11.04 25.48 15.60
C GLU A 3 9.76 24.69 15.33
N TYR A 4 8.61 25.13 15.87
CA TYR A 4 7.31 24.54 15.62
C TYR A 4 6.92 24.61 14.14
N LEU A 5 6.98 25.80 13.54
CA LEU A 5 6.67 26.00 12.12
C LEU A 5 7.61 25.24 11.19
N ASN A 6 8.91 25.20 11.52
CA ASN A 6 9.87 24.41 10.75
C ASN A 6 9.61 22.91 10.85
N LYS A 7 9.19 22.44 12.02
CA LYS A 7 8.84 21.03 12.23
C LYS A 7 7.55 20.68 11.44
N LEU A 8 6.52 21.54 11.50
CA LEU A 8 5.30 21.37 10.73
C LEU A 8 5.58 21.32 9.23
N ARG A 9 6.37 22.28 8.71
CA ARG A 9 6.76 22.30 7.29
C ARG A 9 7.44 21.00 6.87
N LYS A 10 8.44 20.55 7.67
CA LYS A 10 9.14 19.29 7.38
C LYS A 10 8.21 18.08 7.34
N ILE A 11 7.25 17.99 8.27
CA ILE A 11 6.30 16.90 8.31
C ILE A 11 5.42 16.93 7.04
N LEU A 12 4.89 18.08 6.65
CA LEU A 12 4.05 18.23 5.47
C LEU A 12 4.81 17.93 4.16
N GLU A 13 6.03 18.45 4.02
CA GLU A 13 6.91 18.18 2.87
C GLU A 13 7.26 16.69 2.76
N LYS A 14 7.59 16.06 3.90
CA LYS A 14 7.89 14.62 3.97
C LYS A 14 6.70 13.75 3.57
N ASN A 15 5.49 14.19 3.86
CA ASN A 15 4.25 13.52 3.50
C ASN A 15 3.70 13.93 2.13
N HIS A 16 4.49 14.62 1.30
CA HIS A 16 4.11 15.06 -0.06
C HIS A 16 2.80 15.85 -0.11
N TYR A 17 2.53 16.66 0.94
CA TYR A 17 1.36 17.52 0.96
C TYR A 17 1.49 18.61 -0.10
N GLU A 18 0.48 18.74 -0.98
CA GLU A 18 0.58 19.61 -2.16
C GLU A 18 0.55 21.12 -1.83
N ASP A 19 -0.07 21.50 -0.71
CA ASP A 19 -0.34 22.91 -0.37
C ASP A 19 0.45 23.40 0.85
N VAL A 20 1.71 22.97 0.97
CA VAL A 20 2.58 23.28 2.11
C VAL A 20 2.74 24.81 2.29
N ASP A 21 3.01 25.55 1.22
CA ASP A 21 3.32 26.98 1.32
C ASP A 21 2.13 27.80 1.82
N ASN A 22 0.91 27.58 1.28
CA ASN A 22 -0.29 28.26 1.76
C ASN A 22 -0.64 27.89 3.20
N THR A 23 -0.43 26.62 3.57
CA THR A 23 -0.63 26.16 4.95
C THR A 23 0.34 26.84 5.90
N MET A 24 1.60 26.95 5.53
CA MET A 24 2.60 27.65 6.36
C MET A 24 2.30 29.13 6.49
N GLU A 25 1.89 29.80 5.39
CA GLU A 25 1.48 31.21 5.41
C GLU A 25 0.32 31.44 6.39
N TYR A 26 -0.70 30.56 6.37
CA TYR A 26 -1.80 30.61 7.32
C TYR A 26 -1.32 30.54 8.79
N TYR A 27 -0.43 29.61 9.13
CA TYR A 27 0.08 29.48 10.49
C TYR A 27 0.99 30.65 10.87
N GLU A 28 1.78 31.19 9.96
CA GLU A 28 2.61 32.39 10.19
C GLU A 28 1.73 33.62 10.50
N GLU A 29 0.64 33.81 9.75
CA GLU A 29 -0.35 34.87 10.01
C GLU A 29 -1.05 34.67 11.36
N LEU A 30 -1.50 33.45 11.66
CA LEU A 30 -2.12 33.14 12.96
C LEU A 30 -1.22 33.47 14.14
N PHE A 31 0.06 33.16 14.05
CA PHE A 31 1.03 33.50 15.07
C PHE A 31 1.29 35.02 15.14
N ALA A 32 1.29 35.73 14.02
CA ALA A 32 1.44 37.16 13.98
C ALA A 32 0.25 37.88 14.65
N ASP A 33 -0.96 37.48 14.34
CA ASP A 33 -2.20 38.03 14.91
C ASP A 33 -2.26 37.85 16.42
N LYS A 34 -1.92 36.68 16.95
CA LYS A 34 -1.87 36.43 18.39
C LYS A 34 -0.83 37.29 19.11
N ARG A 35 0.33 37.54 18.50
CA ARG A 35 1.34 38.48 19.02
C ARG A 35 0.83 39.92 19.01
N GLU A 36 0.13 40.35 17.98
CA GLU A 36 -0.47 41.70 17.95
C GLU A 36 -1.54 41.85 19.05
N ALA A 37 -2.21 40.76 19.39
CA ALA A 37 -3.15 40.71 20.54
C ALA A 37 -2.43 40.74 21.89
N GLY A 38 -1.11 40.67 21.94
CA GLY A 38 -0.27 40.78 23.15
C GLY A 38 0.09 39.47 23.82
N GLU A 39 -0.15 38.34 23.16
CA GLU A 39 0.24 37.03 23.66
C GLU A 39 1.75 36.80 23.51
N SER A 40 2.34 36.10 24.50
CA SER A 40 3.75 35.68 24.39
C SER A 40 3.88 34.42 23.52
N ASP A 41 5.05 34.23 22.88
CA ASP A 41 5.32 32.99 22.09
C ASP A 41 5.11 31.71 22.93
N GLU A 42 5.38 31.75 24.25
CA GLU A 42 5.19 30.63 25.16
C GLU A 42 3.68 30.32 25.38
N ASP A 43 2.87 31.37 25.52
CA ASP A 43 1.41 31.21 25.70
C ASP A 43 0.75 30.70 24.39
N ILE A 44 1.16 31.25 23.25
CA ILE A 44 0.68 30.79 21.93
C ILE A 44 0.98 29.31 21.73
N LEU A 45 2.22 28.88 21.95
CA LEU A 45 2.61 27.47 21.81
C LEU A 45 1.91 26.54 22.80
N ARG A 46 1.50 27.03 23.98
CA ARG A 46 0.75 26.25 24.95
C ARG A 46 -0.71 26.02 24.53
N GLU A 47 -1.27 26.93 23.74
CA GLU A 47 -2.63 26.81 23.21
C GLU A 47 -2.70 25.99 21.92
N MET A 48 -1.59 25.84 21.22
CA MET A 48 -1.49 24.99 20.04
C MET A 48 -1.44 23.51 20.42
N ASP A 49 -2.07 22.67 19.65
CA ASP A 49 -1.85 21.22 19.73
C ASP A 49 -0.39 20.87 19.35
N ASP A 50 0.04 19.67 19.72
CA ASP A 50 1.34 19.16 19.29
C ASP A 50 1.45 19.18 17.77
N VAL A 51 2.63 19.51 17.26
CA VAL A 51 2.84 19.73 15.82
C VAL A 51 2.50 18.51 14.99
N GLU A 52 2.71 17.32 15.53
CA GLU A 52 2.36 16.04 14.92
C GLU A 52 0.84 15.91 14.77
N LYS A 53 0.09 16.22 15.81
CA LYS A 53 -1.37 16.15 15.80
C LYS A 53 -1.98 17.16 14.81
N VAL A 54 -1.41 18.36 14.75
CA VAL A 54 -1.82 19.39 13.76
C VAL A 54 -1.51 18.90 12.34
N ALA A 55 -0.37 18.28 12.13
CA ALA A 55 -0.03 17.71 10.83
C ALA A 55 -0.95 16.53 10.45
N GLU A 56 -1.31 15.66 11.40
CA GLU A 56 -2.30 14.60 11.18
C GLU A 56 -3.67 15.14 10.72
N GLU A 57 -4.13 16.21 11.35
CA GLU A 57 -5.39 16.86 10.98
C GLU A 57 -5.33 17.45 9.56
N ILE A 58 -4.19 18.10 9.21
CA ILE A 58 -3.99 18.67 7.87
C ILE A 58 -3.90 17.57 6.80
N LEU A 59 -3.19 16.51 7.09
CA LEU A 59 -2.98 15.38 6.17
C LEU A 59 -4.21 14.46 6.08
N GLY A 60 -5.14 14.55 7.04
CA GLY A 60 -6.29 13.65 7.14
C GLY A 60 -5.92 12.19 7.43
N LYS A 61 -4.70 11.95 7.95
CA LYS A 61 -4.18 10.63 8.27
C LYS A 61 -3.32 10.68 9.53
N ARG A 62 -3.20 9.53 10.21
CA ARG A 62 -2.32 9.40 11.36
C ARG A 62 -0.85 9.47 10.93
N LEU A 63 -0.07 10.31 11.62
CA LEU A 63 1.38 10.29 11.49
C LEU A 63 1.94 9.13 12.31
N ILE A 64 2.71 8.30 11.66
CA ILE A 64 3.50 7.31 12.37
C ILE A 64 4.79 8.02 12.76
N ASP A 65 5.08 8.13 14.08
CA ASP A 65 6.28 8.78 14.60
C ASP A 65 7.53 8.11 13.99
N ILE A 66 8.09 8.78 13.01
CA ILE A 66 9.40 8.43 12.50
C ILE A 66 10.39 9.36 13.17
N GLU A 67 10.86 9.00 14.36
CA GLU A 67 12.03 9.64 14.94
C GLU A 67 13.20 9.45 13.95
N GLU A 68 13.68 10.55 13.36
CA GLU A 68 14.94 10.56 12.63
C GLU A 68 16.07 10.37 13.65
N ASP A 69 16.34 9.12 13.99
CA ASP A 69 17.57 8.77 14.71
C ASP A 69 18.72 8.66 13.69
N ASP A 70 19.43 9.77 13.49
CA ASP A 70 20.62 9.88 12.63
C ASP A 70 21.73 8.85 12.96
N ASN A 71 21.54 8.02 13.98
CA ASN A 71 22.49 7.01 14.46
C ASN A 71 22.13 5.56 14.10
N LYS A 72 20.98 5.28 13.48
CA LYS A 72 20.64 3.93 13.05
C LYS A 72 21.23 3.64 11.65
N LYS A 73 22.44 3.14 11.61
CA LYS A 73 22.95 2.39 10.44
C LYS A 73 22.03 1.20 10.18
N GLY A 74 21.40 1.16 9.01
CA GLY A 74 20.72 -0.04 8.51
C GLY A 74 19.19 0.01 8.45
N ILE A 75 18.53 1.16 8.68
CA ILE A 75 17.09 1.26 8.48
C ILE A 75 16.80 1.30 6.99
N ILE A 76 16.07 0.29 6.51
CA ILE A 76 15.58 0.26 5.13
C ILE A 76 14.24 0.99 5.07
N ARG A 77 14.12 1.93 4.14
CA ARG A 77 12.91 2.70 3.88
C ARG A 77 12.31 2.44 2.50
N ALA A 78 13.07 1.82 1.62
CA ALA A 78 12.58 1.48 0.29
C ALA A 78 13.09 0.10 -0.16
N MET A 79 12.34 -0.53 -1.06
CA MET A 79 12.72 -1.80 -1.67
C MET A 79 12.57 -1.73 -3.19
N ASP A 80 13.57 -2.19 -3.92
CA ASP A 80 13.57 -2.31 -5.39
C ASP A 80 13.97 -3.75 -5.76
N ILE A 81 12.97 -4.57 -6.07
CA ILE A 81 13.13 -6.00 -6.27
C ILE A 81 12.78 -6.39 -7.70
N SER A 82 13.67 -7.08 -8.38
CA SER A 82 13.50 -7.54 -9.76
C SER A 82 13.92 -8.99 -9.90
N LEU A 83 12.96 -9.90 -10.03
CA LEU A 83 13.13 -11.34 -10.04
C LEU A 83 12.54 -11.96 -11.30
N PHE A 84 13.15 -13.04 -11.76
CA PHE A 84 12.68 -13.81 -12.92
C PHE A 84 12.13 -15.17 -12.53
N SER A 85 12.76 -15.85 -11.56
CA SER A 85 12.46 -17.25 -11.27
C SER A 85 12.51 -17.63 -9.78
N CYS A 86 12.90 -16.71 -8.90
CA CYS A 86 12.96 -16.97 -7.47
C CYS A 86 11.67 -16.49 -6.78
N ASP A 87 11.06 -17.34 -5.97
CA ASP A 87 9.95 -16.92 -5.12
C ASP A 87 10.42 -15.91 -4.08
N LEU A 88 9.54 -15.01 -3.70
CA LEU A 88 9.83 -13.96 -2.73
C LEU A 88 8.89 -14.04 -1.53
N VAL A 89 9.47 -14.17 -0.36
CA VAL A 89 8.75 -14.13 0.91
C VAL A 89 9.26 -12.95 1.74
N VAL A 90 8.36 -12.07 2.12
CA VAL A 90 8.66 -10.92 2.98
C VAL A 90 7.81 -11.02 4.22
N ASN A 91 8.44 -11.11 5.39
CA ASN A 91 7.72 -11.12 6.67
C ASN A 91 8.31 -10.14 7.66
N THR A 92 7.53 -9.82 8.68
CA THR A 92 8.05 -9.16 9.87
C THR A 92 8.35 -10.20 10.95
N GLY A 93 9.36 -9.92 11.77
CA GLY A 93 9.76 -10.78 12.87
C GLY A 93 10.43 -10.02 14.01
N ASN A 94 10.77 -10.75 15.06
CA ASN A 94 11.46 -10.18 16.23
C ASN A 94 12.96 -10.01 15.94
N THR A 95 13.27 -9.13 15.03
CA THR A 95 14.64 -8.76 14.64
C THR A 95 14.84 -7.26 14.77
N ASP A 96 16.07 -6.80 15.03
CA ASP A 96 16.41 -5.38 15.11
C ASP A 96 16.93 -4.82 13.77
N GLU A 97 17.16 -5.67 12.78
CA GLU A 97 17.69 -5.32 11.47
C GLU A 97 17.08 -6.18 10.35
N VAL A 98 17.18 -5.69 9.12
CA VAL A 98 16.65 -6.42 7.95
C VAL A 98 17.55 -7.61 7.67
N LEU A 99 16.97 -8.80 7.67
CA LEU A 99 17.64 -10.04 7.33
C LEU A 99 17.20 -10.49 5.94
N VAL A 100 18.16 -10.85 5.10
CA VAL A 100 17.92 -11.38 3.75
C VAL A 100 18.59 -12.74 3.65
N ASP A 101 17.77 -13.78 3.53
CA ASP A 101 18.22 -15.13 3.21
C ASP A 101 17.97 -15.37 1.71
N ALA A 102 19.03 -15.46 0.98
CA ALA A 102 19.03 -15.59 -0.47
C ALA A 102 20.08 -16.62 -0.92
N PRO A 103 19.86 -17.34 -2.03
CA PRO A 103 20.83 -18.28 -2.55
C PRO A 103 22.14 -17.58 -2.90
N ASP A 104 23.26 -18.26 -2.66
CA ASP A 104 24.60 -17.82 -3.09
C ASP A 104 24.75 -18.10 -4.59
N ASP A 105 24.23 -17.19 -5.39
CA ASP A 105 24.22 -17.26 -6.85
C ASP A 105 24.83 -15.98 -7.44
N ASP A 106 25.86 -16.13 -8.29
CA ASP A 106 26.50 -15.03 -9.01
C ASP A 106 25.54 -14.18 -9.86
N ASN A 107 24.35 -14.71 -10.13
CA ASN A 107 23.29 -14.04 -10.88
C ASN A 107 22.33 -13.22 -10.02
N LEU A 108 22.41 -13.36 -8.73
CA LEU A 108 21.62 -12.59 -7.78
C LEU A 108 22.47 -11.46 -7.19
N ILE A 109 21.97 -10.25 -7.25
CA ILE A 109 22.53 -9.08 -6.57
C ILE A 109 21.64 -8.76 -5.38
N VAL A 110 22.21 -8.77 -4.19
CA VAL A 110 21.57 -8.31 -2.97
C VAL A 110 22.46 -7.23 -2.37
N GLU A 111 21.97 -6.00 -2.36
CA GLU A 111 22.74 -4.86 -1.86
C GLU A 111 21.83 -3.82 -1.19
N THR A 112 22.42 -3.05 -0.29
CA THR A 112 21.76 -1.88 0.29
C THR A 112 22.41 -0.62 -0.22
N VAL A 113 21.63 0.25 -0.85
CA VAL A 113 22.09 1.53 -1.41
C VAL A 113 21.39 2.67 -0.65
N GLY A 114 22.09 3.27 0.29
CA GLY A 114 21.51 4.21 1.23
C GLY A 114 20.54 3.50 2.18
N ASP A 115 19.29 3.89 2.15
CA ASP A 115 18.17 3.29 2.89
C ASP A 115 17.29 2.35 2.02
N LYS A 116 17.79 2.00 0.84
CA LYS A 116 17.07 1.14 -0.11
C LYS A 116 17.68 -0.25 -0.19
N LEU A 117 16.88 -1.28 0.04
CA LEU A 117 17.22 -2.66 -0.27
C LEU A 117 16.99 -2.93 -1.77
N VAL A 118 18.03 -3.39 -2.46
CA VAL A 118 17.99 -3.72 -3.88
C VAL A 118 18.28 -5.19 -4.06
N ILE A 119 17.33 -5.92 -4.68
CA ILE A 119 17.50 -7.33 -5.03
C ILE A 119 17.22 -7.48 -6.53
N LYS A 120 18.22 -7.94 -7.27
CA LYS A 120 18.10 -8.09 -8.74
C LYS A 120 18.68 -9.41 -9.21
N GLU A 121 17.85 -10.15 -9.92
CA GLU A 121 18.29 -11.32 -10.67
C GLU A 121 18.77 -10.86 -12.06
N LYS A 122 19.99 -11.23 -12.45
CA LYS A 122 20.56 -10.87 -13.75
C LYS A 122 19.91 -11.65 -14.88
N ASN A 123 19.59 -10.95 -15.96
CA ASN A 123 19.04 -11.58 -17.16
C ASN A 123 20.04 -12.51 -17.84
N HIS A 124 19.70 -13.78 -17.97
CA HIS A 124 20.46 -14.74 -18.77
C HIS A 124 20.00 -14.72 -20.23
N THR A 125 20.54 -13.82 -21.04
CA THR A 125 20.22 -13.77 -22.48
C THR A 125 20.89 -14.86 -23.31
N ASN A 126 21.76 -15.72 -22.75
CA ASN A 126 22.57 -16.66 -23.56
C ASN A 126 22.77 -18.09 -23.01
N GLN A 127 22.02 -18.52 -22.00
CA GLN A 127 22.09 -19.91 -21.54
C GLN A 127 20.74 -20.62 -21.65
N ILE A 128 20.38 -20.93 -22.88
CA ILE A 128 19.38 -21.94 -23.18
C ILE A 128 19.93 -23.28 -22.66
N PHE A 129 19.25 -23.95 -21.76
CA PHE A 129 19.45 -25.33 -21.32
C PHE A 129 20.45 -25.69 -20.21
N GLN A 130 20.58 -24.94 -19.14
CA GLN A 130 21.11 -25.57 -17.90
C GLN A 130 20.61 -24.90 -16.62
N HIS A 131 19.30 -24.66 -16.50
CA HIS A 131 18.74 -24.45 -15.16
C HIS A 131 18.06 -25.75 -14.72
N GLN A 132 18.68 -26.44 -13.79
CA GLN A 132 17.89 -27.17 -12.81
C GLN A 132 16.99 -26.09 -12.18
N ILE A 133 15.69 -26.25 -12.34
CA ILE A 133 14.68 -25.51 -11.58
C ILE A 133 14.93 -25.90 -10.13
N ASN A 134 15.82 -25.19 -9.48
CA ASN A 134 15.90 -25.25 -8.04
C ASN A 134 14.79 -24.31 -7.57
N ASP A 135 13.86 -24.82 -6.79
CA ASP A 135 12.86 -24.05 -6.06
C ASP A 135 13.61 -23.17 -5.03
N TYR A 136 14.21 -22.08 -5.52
CA TYR A 136 14.85 -21.10 -4.64
C TYR A 136 13.84 -20.04 -4.26
N SER A 137 13.72 -19.82 -2.97
CA SER A 137 12.99 -18.68 -2.42
C SER A 137 13.96 -17.71 -1.75
N ILE A 138 13.68 -16.43 -1.92
CA ILE A 138 14.35 -15.35 -1.21
C ILE A 138 13.45 -14.97 -0.03
N HIS A 139 14.02 -15.00 1.17
CA HIS A 139 13.31 -14.62 2.37
C HIS A 139 13.87 -13.30 2.90
N ILE A 140 12.97 -12.32 3.11
CA ILE A 140 13.29 -11.05 3.74
C ILE A 140 12.52 -11.01 5.06
N GLU A 141 13.23 -10.90 6.16
CA GLU A 141 12.64 -10.65 7.47
C GLU A 141 12.92 -9.20 7.88
N LEU A 142 11.86 -8.45 8.08
CA LEU A 142 11.89 -7.05 8.51
C LEU A 142 11.59 -6.98 10.01
N PRO A 143 12.11 -5.98 10.73
CA PRO A 143 11.62 -5.68 12.08
C PRO A 143 10.10 -5.50 12.11
N GLU A 144 9.45 -5.88 13.20
CA GLU A 144 8.05 -5.53 13.42
C GLU A 144 7.85 -4.00 13.37
N GLU A 145 6.69 -3.57 12.89
CA GLU A 145 6.34 -2.15 12.74
C GLU A 145 7.27 -1.38 11.78
N THR A 146 7.95 -2.09 10.86
CA THR A 146 8.75 -1.45 9.81
C THR A 146 7.89 -0.53 8.95
N ILE A 147 8.43 0.67 8.64
CA ILE A 147 7.78 1.64 7.77
C ILE A 147 8.60 1.78 6.49
N LEU A 148 7.95 1.53 5.34
CA LEU A 148 8.54 1.66 4.04
C LEU A 148 7.87 2.79 3.25
N ASP A 149 8.68 3.69 2.70
CA ASP A 149 8.19 4.80 1.88
C ASP A 149 7.76 4.30 0.49
N GLU A 150 8.55 3.40 -0.10
CA GLU A 150 8.27 2.89 -1.44
C GLU A 150 8.78 1.45 -1.63
N VAL A 151 7.91 0.60 -2.16
CA VAL A 151 8.24 -0.78 -2.52
C VAL A 151 7.93 -1.00 -3.99
N ASN A 152 8.95 -1.27 -4.80
CA ASN A 152 8.82 -1.60 -6.21
C ASN A 152 9.22 -3.05 -6.46
N MET A 153 8.29 -3.85 -6.98
CA MET A 153 8.53 -5.26 -7.30
C MET A 153 8.21 -5.53 -8.76
N SER A 154 9.16 -6.11 -9.47
CA SER A 154 9.00 -6.60 -10.84
C SER A 154 9.35 -8.08 -10.88
N ILE A 155 8.35 -8.92 -11.01
CA ILE A 155 8.46 -10.37 -10.89
C ILE A 155 8.01 -11.00 -12.20
N ALA A 156 8.84 -11.84 -12.82
CA ALA A 156 8.46 -12.42 -14.09
C ALA A 156 7.61 -13.69 -13.91
N SER A 157 8.13 -14.68 -13.16
CA SER A 157 7.47 -15.99 -13.03
C SER A 157 7.82 -16.62 -11.67
N SER A 158 7.40 -15.97 -10.61
CA SER A 158 7.71 -16.33 -9.22
C SER A 158 6.59 -15.90 -8.32
N ASP A 159 6.35 -16.65 -7.27
CA ASP A 159 5.31 -16.31 -6.30
C ASP A 159 5.77 -15.25 -5.32
N LEU A 160 4.84 -14.40 -4.91
CA LEU A 160 5.05 -13.33 -3.95
C LEU A 160 4.20 -13.55 -2.71
N SER A 161 4.84 -13.66 -1.56
CA SER A 161 4.17 -13.70 -0.27
C SER A 161 4.66 -12.57 0.62
N ILE A 162 3.75 -11.74 1.11
CA ILE A 162 4.05 -10.69 2.09
C ILE A 162 3.12 -10.88 3.28
N ASP A 163 3.69 -11.02 4.46
CA ASP A 163 2.92 -11.25 5.69
C ASP A 163 3.59 -10.53 6.87
N GLY A 164 2.84 -9.69 7.55
CA GLY A 164 3.33 -9.12 8.81
C GLY A 164 2.91 -7.68 9.07
N ASN A 165 3.10 -7.28 10.30
CA ASN A 165 2.72 -5.96 10.80
C ASN A 165 3.75 -4.91 10.35
N MET A 166 3.51 -4.34 9.17
CA MET A 166 4.32 -3.25 8.59
C MET A 166 3.42 -2.20 7.94
N PHE A 167 3.96 -1.00 7.78
CA PHE A 167 3.31 0.08 7.05
C PHE A 167 4.08 0.42 5.78
N ILE A 168 3.37 0.52 4.65
CA ILE A 168 3.96 0.87 3.34
C ILE A 168 3.20 2.03 2.73
N TYR A 169 3.87 3.17 2.50
CA TYR A 169 3.21 4.31 1.84
C TYR A 169 2.81 3.99 0.40
N LYS A 170 3.70 3.39 -0.39
CA LYS A 170 3.40 3.04 -1.78
C LYS A 170 4.02 1.71 -2.16
N MET A 171 3.20 0.82 -2.68
CA MET A 171 3.65 -0.46 -3.18
C MET A 171 3.19 -0.68 -4.62
N TYR A 172 4.14 -1.00 -5.49
CA TYR A 172 3.91 -1.31 -6.89
C TYR A 172 4.42 -2.70 -7.20
N VAL A 173 3.52 -3.58 -7.64
CA VAL A 173 3.84 -4.93 -8.06
C VAL A 173 3.50 -5.10 -9.53
N LYS A 174 4.49 -5.51 -10.32
CA LYS A 174 4.29 -5.92 -11.71
C LYS A 174 4.72 -7.36 -11.85
N SER A 175 3.86 -8.19 -12.45
CA SER A 175 4.20 -9.58 -12.75
C SER A 175 3.71 -10.00 -14.13
N ALA A 176 4.44 -10.94 -14.73
CA ALA A 176 3.95 -11.64 -15.90
C ALA A 176 3.16 -12.89 -15.49
N SER A 177 3.69 -13.68 -14.54
CA SER A 177 2.98 -14.86 -14.04
C SER A 177 3.44 -15.12 -12.60
N ALA A 178 2.58 -14.84 -11.63
CA ALA A 178 2.87 -15.06 -10.21
C ALA A 178 1.57 -15.20 -9.44
N ASP A 179 1.57 -16.05 -8.44
CA ASP A 179 0.55 -15.96 -7.40
C ASP A 179 1.00 -14.93 -6.34
N ILE A 180 0.11 -14.01 -5.99
CA ILE A 180 0.42 -12.91 -5.06
C ILE A 180 -0.44 -13.06 -3.81
N SER A 181 0.22 -13.16 -2.66
CA SER A 181 -0.43 -13.20 -1.35
C SER A 181 0.08 -12.05 -0.48
N ILE A 182 -0.84 -11.19 -0.01
CA ILE A 182 -0.51 -10.09 0.91
C ILE A 182 -1.43 -10.17 2.12
N ASN A 183 -0.85 -10.21 3.31
CA ASN A 183 -1.57 -10.42 4.55
C ASN A 183 -1.03 -9.52 5.67
N GLN A 184 -1.92 -8.97 6.50
CA GLN A 184 -1.62 -8.18 7.70
C GLN A 184 -0.71 -6.95 7.46
N VAL A 185 -0.88 -6.25 6.34
CA VAL A 185 -0.12 -5.05 5.98
C VAL A 185 -1.03 -3.82 5.94
N GLU A 186 -0.53 -2.70 6.44
CA GLU A 186 -1.19 -1.40 6.30
C GLU A 186 -0.50 -0.59 5.19
N MET A 187 -1.30 -0.02 4.26
CA MET A 187 -0.76 0.69 3.09
C MET A 187 -1.60 1.92 2.71
N ASP A 188 -0.94 3.01 2.30
CA ASP A 188 -1.63 4.12 1.65
C ASP A 188 -2.01 3.77 0.20
N GLU A 189 -1.09 3.21 -0.57
CA GLU A 189 -1.36 2.83 -1.96
C GLU A 189 -0.77 1.46 -2.32
N LEU A 190 -1.63 0.56 -2.80
CA LEU A 190 -1.23 -0.71 -3.41
C LEU A 190 -1.68 -0.75 -4.87
N ASN A 191 -0.73 -0.94 -5.76
CA ASN A 191 -0.97 -1.05 -7.20
C ASN A 191 -0.38 -2.36 -7.73
N ILE A 192 -1.24 -3.28 -8.15
CA ILE A 192 -0.85 -4.58 -8.70
C ILE A 192 -1.23 -4.63 -10.18
N LYS A 193 -0.25 -4.97 -11.01
CA LYS A 193 -0.47 -5.23 -12.44
C LYS A 193 0.12 -6.57 -12.82
N ILE A 194 -0.73 -7.49 -13.21
CA ILE A 194 -0.35 -8.87 -13.50
C ILE A 194 -0.96 -9.35 -14.82
N ALA A 195 -0.24 -10.19 -15.56
CA ALA A 195 -0.81 -10.81 -16.75
C ALA A 195 -1.48 -12.16 -16.42
N SER A 196 -0.91 -12.96 -15.51
CA SER A 196 -1.49 -14.26 -15.11
C SER A 196 -1.09 -14.62 -13.68
N GLY A 197 -1.97 -15.32 -12.97
CA GLY A 197 -1.80 -15.76 -11.59
C GLY A 197 -2.90 -15.21 -10.68
N ASP A 198 -3.07 -15.83 -9.54
CA ASP A 198 -4.11 -15.48 -8.57
C ASP A 198 -3.61 -14.42 -7.58
N ILE A 199 -4.51 -13.54 -7.16
CA ILE A 199 -4.21 -12.50 -6.18
C ILE A 199 -5.05 -12.72 -4.93
N SER A 200 -4.42 -12.83 -3.77
CA SER A 200 -5.05 -12.96 -2.47
C SER A 200 -4.59 -11.87 -1.52
N ILE A 201 -5.51 -10.99 -1.10
CA ILE A 201 -5.24 -9.91 -0.14
C ILE A 201 -6.16 -10.11 1.06
N ARG A 202 -5.58 -10.27 2.26
CA ARG A 202 -6.34 -10.61 3.46
C ARG A 202 -5.89 -9.82 4.66
N ASP A 203 -6.87 -9.38 5.46
CA ASP A 203 -6.64 -8.73 6.75
C ASP A 203 -5.73 -7.50 6.61
N ASN A 204 -6.01 -6.66 5.60
CA ASN A 204 -5.21 -5.46 5.27
C ASN A 204 -6.03 -4.17 5.40
N SER A 205 -5.32 -3.09 5.74
CA SER A 205 -5.81 -1.72 5.58
C SER A 205 -5.10 -1.07 4.39
N VAL A 206 -5.83 -0.76 3.31
CA VAL A 206 -5.27 -0.18 2.08
C VAL A 206 -6.12 1.00 1.64
N GLU A 207 -5.65 2.23 1.86
CA GLU A 207 -6.40 3.43 1.53
C GLU A 207 -6.77 3.49 0.04
N LYS A 208 -5.84 3.14 -0.84
CA LYS A 208 -6.07 3.08 -2.27
C LYS A 208 -5.55 1.77 -2.87
N LEU A 209 -6.49 0.90 -3.23
CA LEU A 209 -6.21 -0.38 -3.87
C LEU A 209 -6.52 -0.32 -5.37
N VAL A 210 -5.53 -0.64 -6.20
CA VAL A 210 -5.70 -0.77 -7.65
C VAL A 210 -5.14 -2.11 -8.13
N ILE A 211 -5.99 -2.94 -8.74
CA ILE A 211 -5.60 -4.23 -9.30
C ILE A 211 -5.98 -4.28 -10.79
N GLN A 212 -5.01 -4.61 -11.62
CA GLN A 212 -5.20 -4.87 -13.05
C GLN A 212 -4.66 -6.27 -13.37
N SER A 213 -5.55 -7.19 -13.74
CA SER A 213 -5.19 -8.54 -14.15
C SER A 213 -5.74 -8.86 -15.54
N ALA A 214 -4.99 -9.65 -16.30
CA ALA A 214 -5.53 -10.20 -17.54
C ALA A 214 -6.11 -11.61 -17.33
N SER A 215 -5.54 -12.41 -16.38
CA SER A 215 -6.06 -13.74 -16.09
C SER A 215 -5.70 -14.17 -14.67
N GLY A 216 -6.59 -14.91 -14.04
CA GLY A 216 -6.48 -15.37 -12.65
C GLY A 216 -7.61 -14.82 -11.78
N ASP A 217 -7.80 -15.44 -10.66
CA ASP A 217 -8.83 -15.05 -9.71
C ASP A 217 -8.30 -14.02 -8.70
N ILE A 218 -9.17 -13.11 -8.29
CA ILE A 218 -8.85 -12.05 -7.32
C ILE A 218 -9.70 -12.28 -6.08
N TYR A 219 -9.05 -12.53 -4.97
CA TYR A 219 -9.68 -12.75 -3.69
C TYR A 219 -9.27 -11.68 -2.67
N LEU A 220 -10.25 -10.94 -2.17
CA LEU A 220 -10.09 -9.99 -1.07
C LEU A 220 -10.86 -10.50 0.16
N LYS A 221 -10.28 -10.38 1.35
CA LYS A 221 -10.96 -10.70 2.59
C LYS A 221 -10.52 -9.78 3.73
N ASN A 222 -11.50 -9.20 4.46
CA ASN A 222 -11.25 -8.26 5.55
C ASN A 222 -10.31 -7.13 5.10
N VAL A 223 -10.65 -6.43 4.03
CA VAL A 223 -9.84 -5.33 3.48
C VAL A 223 -10.64 -4.03 3.56
N ILE A 224 -10.01 -3.01 4.13
CA ILE A 224 -10.65 -1.71 4.38
C ILE A 224 -9.85 -0.56 3.76
N GLY A 225 -10.51 0.56 3.44
CA GLY A 225 -9.86 1.76 2.92
C GLY A 225 -10.82 2.75 2.27
N ALA A 226 -10.30 3.71 1.52
CA ALA A 226 -11.11 4.73 0.86
C ALA A 226 -11.53 4.33 -0.55
N SER A 227 -10.66 3.73 -1.36
CA SER A 227 -10.98 3.38 -2.74
C SER A 227 -10.39 2.05 -3.18
N CYS A 228 -11.22 1.23 -3.85
CA CYS A 228 -10.84 -0.06 -4.42
C CYS A 228 -11.24 -0.12 -5.89
N ALA A 229 -10.27 -0.30 -6.79
CA ALA A 229 -10.49 -0.40 -8.22
C ALA A 229 -9.87 -1.69 -8.77
N ILE A 230 -10.71 -2.59 -9.25
CA ILE A 230 -10.30 -3.89 -9.79
C ILE A 230 -10.74 -4.01 -11.24
N SER A 231 -9.80 -4.35 -12.11
CA SER A 231 -10.07 -4.65 -13.52
C SER A 231 -9.44 -6.00 -13.88
N ASN A 232 -10.28 -6.97 -14.20
CA ASN A 232 -9.87 -8.29 -14.67
C ASN A 232 -10.36 -8.52 -16.10
N VAL A 233 -9.66 -9.30 -16.89
CA VAL A 233 -10.17 -9.71 -18.20
C VAL A 233 -10.80 -11.10 -18.11
N SER A 234 -10.16 -12.03 -17.42
CA SER A 234 -10.65 -13.40 -17.25
C SER A 234 -10.34 -13.92 -15.85
N GLY A 235 -11.31 -14.50 -15.20
CA GLY A 235 -11.28 -14.97 -13.83
C GLY A 235 -12.25 -14.22 -12.92
N ASP A 236 -12.50 -14.78 -11.77
CA ASP A 236 -13.50 -14.30 -10.84
C ASP A 236 -12.93 -13.24 -9.90
N ILE A 237 -13.79 -12.32 -9.48
CA ILE A 237 -13.49 -11.33 -8.44
C ILE A 237 -14.36 -11.67 -7.24
N LYS A 238 -13.75 -12.09 -6.14
CA LYS A 238 -14.44 -12.43 -4.91
C LYS A 238 -13.91 -11.59 -3.76
N ALA A 239 -14.79 -10.82 -3.14
CA ALA A 239 -14.46 -10.00 -2.00
C ALA A 239 -15.40 -10.27 -0.83
N GLN A 240 -14.84 -10.51 0.36
CA GLN A 240 -15.57 -10.84 1.58
C GLN A 240 -15.18 -9.86 2.69
N SER A 241 -16.18 -9.32 3.36
CA SER A 241 -15.98 -8.37 4.48
C SER A 241 -15.08 -7.21 4.07
N ILE A 242 -15.45 -6.50 3.00
CA ILE A 242 -14.72 -5.31 2.54
C ILE A 242 -15.46 -4.04 2.93
N ASP A 243 -14.69 -3.02 3.29
CA ASP A 243 -15.20 -1.70 3.65
C ASP A 243 -14.43 -0.61 2.91
N TYR A 244 -15.03 -0.09 1.84
CA TYR A 244 -14.48 0.99 1.02
C TYR A 244 -15.58 1.99 0.67
N SER A 245 -15.27 3.27 0.74
CA SER A 245 -16.19 4.32 0.32
C SER A 245 -16.48 4.29 -1.19
N ASN A 246 -15.50 3.85 -1.99
CA ASN A 246 -15.63 3.73 -3.44
C ASN A 246 -15.09 2.39 -3.92
N ILE A 247 -15.95 1.59 -4.55
CA ILE A 247 -15.58 0.29 -5.13
C ILE A 247 -15.89 0.31 -6.61
N GLU A 248 -14.94 -0.04 -7.44
CA GLU A 248 -15.13 -0.25 -8.87
C GLU A 248 -14.54 -1.61 -9.28
N CYS A 249 -15.39 -2.59 -9.60
CA CYS A 249 -14.96 -3.90 -10.09
C CYS A 249 -15.47 -4.13 -11.51
N LYS A 250 -14.56 -4.50 -12.40
CA LYS A 250 -14.85 -4.81 -13.80
C LYS A 250 -14.21 -6.12 -14.20
N THR A 251 -14.97 -6.97 -14.88
CA THR A 251 -14.44 -8.16 -15.58
C THR A 251 -15.04 -8.26 -16.98
N THR A 252 -14.32 -8.91 -17.87
CA THR A 252 -14.87 -9.25 -19.20
C THR A 252 -15.49 -10.63 -19.17
N SER A 253 -14.82 -11.61 -18.56
CA SER A 253 -15.33 -12.96 -18.40
C SER A 253 -15.00 -13.49 -17.02
N GLY A 254 -16.00 -13.75 -16.24
CA GLY A 254 -15.90 -14.17 -14.84
C GLY A 254 -16.98 -13.55 -13.98
N ASP A 255 -17.18 -14.09 -12.82
CA ASP A 255 -18.19 -13.66 -11.87
C ASP A 255 -17.61 -12.60 -10.91
N ILE A 256 -18.49 -11.73 -10.41
CA ILE A 256 -18.17 -10.77 -9.36
C ILE A 256 -19.04 -11.10 -8.15
N SER A 257 -18.43 -11.49 -7.05
CA SER A 257 -19.12 -11.77 -5.79
C SER A 257 -18.55 -10.88 -4.69
N LEU A 258 -19.38 -9.97 -4.17
CA LEU A 258 -18.99 -9.05 -3.09
C LEU A 258 -19.84 -9.29 -1.86
N CYS A 259 -19.21 -9.33 -0.68
CA CYS A 259 -19.86 -9.18 0.62
C CYS A 259 -19.33 -7.89 1.27
N LEU A 260 -20.17 -6.87 1.33
CA LEU A 260 -19.85 -5.52 1.83
C LEU A 260 -20.15 -5.44 3.33
N ASN A 261 -19.31 -4.76 4.09
CA ASN A 261 -19.59 -4.49 5.51
C ASN A 261 -20.67 -3.43 5.65
N GLY A 262 -21.60 -3.65 6.60
CA GLY A 262 -22.69 -2.72 6.90
C GLY A 262 -23.98 -3.02 6.14
N ASP A 263 -24.90 -2.06 6.15
CA ASP A 263 -26.25 -2.22 5.61
C ASP A 263 -26.39 -1.67 4.19
N ASP A 264 -27.37 -2.16 3.44
CA ASP A 264 -27.66 -1.75 2.06
C ASP A 264 -27.97 -0.23 1.94
N GLU A 265 -28.48 0.39 3.01
CA GLU A 265 -28.78 1.83 3.06
C GLU A 265 -27.50 2.70 2.96
N MET A 266 -26.33 2.15 3.28
CA MET A 266 -25.05 2.85 3.22
C MET A 266 -24.54 3.01 1.78
N TYR A 267 -25.09 2.24 0.82
CA TYR A 267 -24.51 2.11 -0.52
C TYR A 267 -25.41 2.60 -1.64
N THR A 268 -24.77 3.15 -2.67
CA THR A 268 -25.36 3.34 -4.00
C THR A 268 -24.65 2.40 -4.97
N ILE A 269 -25.35 1.39 -5.47
CA ILE A 269 -24.77 0.30 -6.25
C ILE A 269 -25.16 0.43 -7.71
N TYR A 270 -24.17 0.50 -8.59
CA TYR A 270 -24.32 0.48 -10.05
C TYR A 270 -23.95 -0.91 -10.56
N LYS A 271 -24.96 -1.77 -10.75
CA LYS A 271 -24.78 -3.13 -11.29
C LYS A 271 -25.12 -3.13 -12.78
N ASN A 272 -24.10 -3.16 -13.65
CA ASN A 272 -24.24 -2.95 -15.08
C ASN A 272 -25.01 -1.63 -15.38
N ALA A 273 -26.26 -1.73 -15.83
CA ALA A 273 -27.13 -0.59 -16.15
C ALA A 273 -28.18 -0.27 -15.06
N LYS A 274 -28.19 -1.02 -13.95
CA LYS A 274 -29.15 -0.84 -12.84
C LYS A 274 -28.52 -0.07 -11.71
N VAL A 275 -29.30 0.76 -11.05
CA VAL A 275 -28.93 1.48 -9.84
C VAL A 275 -29.79 0.97 -8.68
N ILE A 276 -29.17 0.64 -7.57
CA ILE A 276 -29.79 0.13 -6.34
C ILE A 276 -29.29 0.98 -5.17
N GLY A 277 -30.21 1.41 -4.30
CA GLY A 277 -29.88 2.23 -3.14
C GLY A 277 -29.59 3.70 -3.45
N ASN A 278 -29.29 4.47 -2.41
CA ASN A 278 -28.99 5.90 -2.45
C ASN A 278 -28.02 6.34 -1.32
N GLY A 279 -27.25 5.42 -0.80
CA GLY A 279 -26.25 5.67 0.24
C GLY A 279 -25.04 6.47 -0.27
N ALA A 280 -24.18 6.84 0.65
CA ALA A 280 -23.01 7.68 0.36
C ALA A 280 -21.86 6.87 -0.29
N ASN A 281 -21.70 5.60 0.08
CA ASN A 281 -20.67 4.73 -0.48
C ASN A 281 -21.06 4.28 -1.90
N ILE A 282 -20.13 4.32 -2.81
CA ILE A 282 -20.39 4.06 -4.23
C ILE A 282 -19.76 2.73 -4.66
N VAL A 283 -20.60 1.85 -5.19
CA VAL A 283 -20.17 0.55 -5.74
C VAL A 283 -20.54 0.46 -7.22
N LYS A 284 -19.54 0.29 -8.09
CA LYS A 284 -19.72 0.15 -9.55
C LYS A 284 -19.22 -1.21 -9.99
N LEU A 285 -20.15 -2.04 -10.48
CA LEU A 285 -19.87 -3.40 -10.90
C LEU A 285 -20.24 -3.61 -12.35
N LYS A 286 -19.32 -4.20 -13.12
CA LYS A 286 -19.52 -4.49 -14.53
C LYS A 286 -18.90 -5.83 -14.90
N SER A 287 -19.73 -6.77 -15.36
CA SER A 287 -19.29 -7.97 -16.08
C SER A 287 -19.92 -7.99 -17.47
N LEU A 288 -19.16 -8.40 -18.49
CA LEU A 288 -19.72 -8.61 -19.83
C LEU A 288 -20.27 -10.02 -19.98
N SER A 289 -19.60 -11.01 -19.38
CA SER A 289 -20.02 -12.41 -19.40
C SER A 289 -19.72 -13.04 -18.05
N GLY A 290 -20.72 -13.17 -17.23
CA GLY A 290 -20.65 -13.68 -15.87
C GLY A 290 -21.72 -13.03 -14.98
N ASP A 291 -21.91 -13.61 -13.83
CA ASP A 291 -22.88 -13.17 -12.85
C ASP A 291 -22.27 -12.12 -11.89
N ILE A 292 -23.12 -11.30 -11.33
CA ILE A 292 -22.72 -10.33 -10.30
C ILE A 292 -23.60 -10.57 -9.10
N ASP A 293 -23.01 -10.96 -7.98
CA ASP A 293 -23.68 -11.15 -6.71
C ASP A 293 -23.17 -10.16 -5.65
N ILE A 294 -24.08 -9.64 -4.87
CA ILE A 294 -23.74 -8.70 -3.79
C ILE A 294 -24.56 -9.08 -2.57
N ASP A 295 -23.85 -9.30 -1.48
CA ASP A 295 -24.39 -9.55 -0.17
C ASP A 295 -23.86 -8.51 0.82
N PHE A 296 -24.46 -8.41 1.99
CA PHE A 296 -24.02 -7.58 3.10
C PHE A 296 -23.63 -8.51 4.25
N CYS A 297 -22.43 -8.26 4.79
CA CYS A 297 -21.87 -9.03 5.89
C CYS A 297 -22.04 -8.25 7.21
N ASP A 298 -22.41 -8.97 8.28
CA ASP A 298 -22.49 -8.43 9.64
C ASP A 298 -21.10 -8.23 10.26
#